data_a25611dfe33b90fb5159a683dd7b00de
#
_entry.id   a25611dfe33b90fb5159a683dd7b00de
#
_cell.length_a   1.000
_cell.length_b   1.000
_cell.length_c   1.000
_cell.angle_alpha   90.00
_cell.angle_beta   90.00
_cell.angle_gamma   90.00
#
_symmetry.space_group_name_H-M   'P 1'
#
loop_
_entity.id
_entity.type
_entity.pdbx_description
1 polymer ?
#
loop_
_entity_poly.entity_id
_entity_poly.type
_entity_poly.pdbx_seq_one_letter_code
_entity_poly.pdbx_strand_id
1 'polypeptide(L)'
;MGSLCEELDVPFSRCGSLLVTYDAYSVSRLEKKLKNGIQNGVPGVRLLSGEEAEAMEPMLKPGVVAALYAPSTGTVNPWQLGIAAYENARQNGAEAVLNTEVLGIRQNGQGFVVETGEDAYRCKMVFNCAGLSADKVQALAFPPSVRLELDGAEYLVLDKNAQKPSLVIFHQAESCGKGITAIPCVEGNLLISGVRKMLGIPFGTTAEGLQELHTAAKELLPDAETSKVIRSFGAVRPNPYTESGESVHDFCIENPAPGFYSFIGIKTPGLTCANELGLHLAEKAAAFLRAEKNKEFNPRREGIFEKDNEIICQCEQITRAEIMEAIRRGATTVDGVKRRVGSGMGRCQGSRCTLKIEKLLEEYRDGAL
;
A
#
# COMPACT_ATOMS: atom_id res chain seq x y z
N MET A 1 2.94 2.22 -13.03
CA MET A 1 2.97 2.99 -11.76
C MET A 1 3.43 4.43 -11.96
N GLY A 2 4.63 4.70 -12.51
CA GLY A 2 5.11 6.09 -12.67
C GLY A 2 4.13 6.99 -13.46
N SER A 3 3.68 6.54 -14.63
CA SER A 3 2.68 7.27 -15.45
C SER A 3 1.36 7.49 -14.71
N LEU A 4 0.89 6.47 -13.97
CA LEU A 4 -0.31 6.61 -13.14
C LEU A 4 -0.13 7.67 -12.05
N CYS A 5 1.02 7.70 -11.40
CA CYS A 5 1.32 8.71 -10.38
C CYS A 5 1.40 10.11 -10.98
N GLU A 6 1.91 10.25 -12.22
CA GLU A 6 1.94 11.51 -12.96
C GLU A 6 0.53 11.98 -13.33
N GLU A 7 -0.33 11.09 -13.84
CA GLU A 7 -1.72 11.41 -14.17
C GLU A 7 -2.55 11.80 -12.93
N LEU A 8 -2.32 11.12 -11.81
CA LEU A 8 -3.03 11.34 -10.56
C LEU A 8 -2.37 12.38 -9.65
N ASP A 9 -1.24 12.94 -10.07
CA ASP A 9 -0.46 13.92 -9.32
C ASP A 9 -0.11 13.44 -7.92
N VAL A 10 0.52 12.27 -7.88
CA VAL A 10 0.98 11.61 -6.65
C VAL A 10 2.51 11.49 -6.70
N PRO A 11 3.21 11.91 -5.63
CA PRO A 11 4.66 11.78 -5.58
C PRO A 11 5.12 10.33 -5.77
N PHE A 12 6.07 10.14 -6.68
CA PHE A 12 6.68 8.86 -6.98
C PHE A 12 8.20 9.02 -7.11
N SER A 13 8.98 8.17 -6.46
CA SER A 13 10.43 8.14 -6.57
C SER A 13 10.89 6.82 -7.17
N ARG A 14 11.51 6.87 -8.34
CA ARG A 14 12.16 5.70 -8.95
C ARG A 14 13.59 5.58 -8.41
N CYS A 15 13.74 4.92 -7.26
CA CYS A 15 15.02 4.80 -6.57
C CYS A 15 15.80 3.51 -6.89
N GLY A 16 15.15 2.49 -7.46
CA GLY A 16 15.74 1.16 -7.60
C GLY A 16 15.70 0.35 -6.31
N SER A 17 16.12 -0.91 -6.38
CA SER A 17 16.24 -1.78 -5.20
C SER A 17 17.38 -2.77 -5.30
N LEU A 18 17.92 -3.17 -4.14
CA LEU A 18 18.82 -4.29 -3.97
C LEU A 18 18.14 -5.37 -3.11
N LEU A 19 18.13 -6.60 -3.59
CA LEU A 19 17.87 -7.77 -2.75
C LEU A 19 19.22 -8.42 -2.45
N VAL A 20 19.73 -8.19 -1.24
CA VAL A 20 21.08 -8.61 -0.83
C VAL A 20 21.07 -9.95 -0.11
N THR A 21 22.16 -10.69 -0.22
CA THR A 21 22.44 -11.87 0.59
C THR A 21 23.87 -11.84 1.14
N TYR A 22 24.02 -12.31 2.37
CA TYR A 22 25.31 -12.51 3.06
C TYR A 22 25.72 -13.99 3.08
N ASP A 23 24.95 -14.84 2.42
CA ASP A 23 25.11 -16.28 2.38
C ASP A 23 25.27 -16.79 0.95
N ALA A 24 26.38 -17.52 0.69
CA ALA A 24 26.66 -18.06 -0.64
C ALA A 24 25.60 -19.08 -1.13
N TYR A 25 24.98 -19.83 -0.22
CA TYR A 25 23.93 -20.80 -0.59
C TYR A 25 22.66 -20.11 -1.10
N SER A 26 22.41 -18.90 -0.68
CA SER A 26 21.25 -18.11 -1.13
C SER A 26 21.41 -17.45 -2.50
N VAL A 27 22.62 -17.45 -3.09
CA VAL A 27 22.87 -16.87 -4.43
C VAL A 27 22.00 -17.55 -5.48
N SER A 28 21.83 -18.87 -5.43
CA SER A 28 20.97 -19.62 -6.35
C SER A 28 19.50 -19.14 -6.33
N ARG A 29 19.02 -18.62 -5.20
CA ARG A 29 17.68 -18.02 -5.08
C ARG A 29 17.62 -16.68 -5.80
N LEU A 30 18.68 -15.87 -5.75
CA LEU A 30 18.78 -14.62 -6.51
C LEU A 30 18.83 -14.89 -8.00
N GLU A 31 19.57 -15.91 -8.45
CA GLU A 31 19.62 -16.33 -9.86
C GLU A 31 18.25 -16.78 -10.38
N LYS A 32 17.50 -17.54 -9.57
CA LYS A 32 16.13 -17.92 -9.92
C LYS A 32 15.23 -16.68 -10.05
N LYS A 33 15.35 -15.72 -9.13
CA LYS A 33 14.60 -14.45 -9.21
C LYS A 33 15.02 -13.61 -10.41
N LEU A 34 16.30 -13.57 -10.75
CA LEU A 34 16.80 -12.92 -11.97
C LEU A 34 16.14 -13.52 -13.22
N LYS A 35 16.16 -14.84 -13.35
CA LYS A 35 15.52 -15.54 -14.48
C LYS A 35 14.04 -15.18 -14.61
N ASN A 36 13.32 -15.19 -13.49
CA ASN A 36 11.90 -14.79 -13.46
C ASN A 36 11.73 -13.30 -13.84
N GLY A 37 12.61 -12.43 -13.37
CA GLY A 37 12.58 -11.00 -13.71
C GLY A 37 12.80 -10.77 -15.21
N ILE A 38 13.78 -11.44 -15.82
CA ILE A 38 14.05 -11.36 -17.26
C ILE A 38 12.84 -11.91 -18.06
N GLN A 39 12.32 -13.07 -17.65
CA GLN A 39 11.16 -13.68 -18.31
C GLN A 39 9.92 -12.78 -18.27
N ASN A 40 9.73 -12.06 -17.18
CA ASN A 40 8.63 -11.10 -16.98
C ASN A 40 8.93 -9.70 -17.57
N GLY A 41 10.05 -9.53 -18.28
CA GLY A 41 10.37 -8.28 -18.95
C GLY A 41 10.78 -7.14 -18.00
N VAL A 42 11.27 -7.43 -16.78
CA VAL A 42 11.72 -6.40 -15.85
C VAL A 42 12.98 -5.70 -16.42
N PRO A 43 12.89 -4.40 -16.75
CA PRO A 43 14.00 -3.72 -17.44
C PRO A 43 15.22 -3.57 -16.53
N GLY A 44 16.40 -3.91 -17.06
CA GLY A 44 17.68 -3.66 -16.41
C GLY A 44 17.95 -4.49 -15.15
N VAL A 45 17.13 -5.50 -14.83
CA VAL A 45 17.37 -6.40 -13.71
C VAL A 45 18.66 -7.20 -13.93
N ARG A 46 19.54 -7.23 -12.93
CA ARG A 46 20.82 -7.94 -13.01
C ARG A 46 21.35 -8.35 -11.64
N LEU A 47 22.22 -9.36 -11.61
CA LEU A 47 23.03 -9.66 -10.44
C LEU A 47 24.23 -8.71 -10.35
N LEU A 48 24.59 -8.40 -9.13
CA LEU A 48 25.78 -7.64 -8.75
C LEU A 48 26.65 -8.52 -7.83
N SER A 49 27.95 -8.33 -7.91
CA SER A 49 28.88 -8.81 -6.87
C SER A 49 28.64 -8.07 -5.55
N GLY A 50 29.17 -8.59 -4.45
CA GLY A 50 29.12 -7.91 -3.16
C GLY A 50 29.76 -6.52 -3.21
N GLU A 51 30.93 -6.42 -3.83
CA GLU A 51 31.66 -5.15 -4.00
C GLU A 51 30.85 -4.10 -4.79
N GLU A 52 30.20 -4.54 -5.89
CA GLU A 52 29.34 -3.65 -6.68
C GLU A 52 28.11 -3.18 -5.87
N ALA A 53 27.54 -4.08 -5.07
CA ALA A 53 26.38 -3.74 -4.23
C ALA A 53 26.74 -2.76 -3.11
N GLU A 54 27.88 -2.98 -2.44
CA GLU A 54 28.39 -2.10 -1.37
C GLU A 54 28.83 -0.73 -1.92
N ALA A 55 29.42 -0.70 -3.11
CA ALA A 55 29.74 0.55 -3.78
C ALA A 55 28.48 1.35 -4.19
N MET A 56 27.41 0.66 -4.55
CA MET A 56 26.13 1.27 -4.92
C MET A 56 25.37 1.78 -3.69
N GLU A 57 25.46 1.06 -2.58
CA GLU A 57 24.80 1.43 -1.30
C GLU A 57 25.76 1.26 -0.12
N PRO A 58 26.52 2.31 0.21
CA PRO A 58 27.54 2.27 1.27
C PRO A 58 26.98 2.08 2.70
N MET A 59 25.68 2.25 2.91
CA MET A 59 25.06 2.00 4.21
C MET A 59 24.89 0.51 4.53
N LEU A 60 25.07 -0.38 3.54
CA LEU A 60 25.00 -1.82 3.78
C LEU A 60 26.09 -2.29 4.73
N LYS A 61 25.77 -3.28 5.56
CA LYS A 61 26.79 -4.01 6.31
C LYS A 61 27.80 -4.60 5.33
N PRO A 62 29.12 -4.47 5.57
CA PRO A 62 30.13 -5.11 4.74
C PRO A 62 30.01 -6.64 4.71
N GLY A 63 30.46 -7.25 3.61
CA GLY A 63 30.44 -8.70 3.42
C GLY A 63 29.23 -9.19 2.63
N VAL A 64 28.59 -8.33 1.84
CA VAL A 64 27.57 -8.76 0.87
C VAL A 64 28.20 -9.78 -0.08
N VAL A 65 27.58 -10.94 -0.25
CA VAL A 65 28.04 -11.97 -1.19
C VAL A 65 27.55 -11.69 -2.60
N ALA A 66 26.28 -11.35 -2.74
CA ALA A 66 25.66 -10.98 -4.01
C ALA A 66 24.40 -10.17 -3.77
N ALA A 67 23.97 -9.43 -4.79
CA ALA A 67 22.71 -8.72 -4.78
C ALA A 67 21.97 -8.83 -6.12
N LEU A 68 20.65 -8.85 -6.09
CA LEU A 68 19.81 -8.66 -7.27
C LEU A 68 19.39 -7.19 -7.33
N TYR A 69 19.82 -6.49 -8.36
CA TYR A 69 19.47 -5.09 -8.61
C TYR A 69 18.28 -4.99 -9.56
N ALA A 70 17.29 -4.21 -9.18
CA ALA A 70 16.12 -3.87 -10.01
C ALA A 70 15.95 -2.35 -10.10
N PRO A 71 16.44 -1.70 -11.20
CA PRO A 71 16.41 -0.24 -11.35
C PRO A 71 15.01 0.34 -11.53
N SER A 72 14.04 -0.48 -11.91
CA SER A 72 12.65 -0.06 -12.10
C SER A 72 11.83 0.07 -10.82
N THR A 73 12.38 -0.37 -9.67
CA THR A 73 11.71 -0.23 -8.38
C THR A 73 11.54 1.23 -8.01
N GLY A 74 10.40 1.55 -7.42
CA GLY A 74 10.12 2.89 -6.90
C GLY A 74 9.30 2.84 -5.63
N THR A 75 9.20 3.99 -4.99
CA THR A 75 8.39 4.20 -3.78
C THR A 75 7.28 5.23 -4.04
N VAL A 76 6.17 5.04 -3.39
CA VAL A 76 4.97 5.89 -3.49
C VAL A 76 4.27 5.91 -2.14
N ASN A 77 3.57 7.02 -1.84
CA ASN A 77 2.68 7.05 -0.69
C ASN A 77 1.40 6.25 -1.00
N PRO A 78 1.15 5.12 -0.30
CA PRO A 78 0.01 4.25 -0.62
C PRO A 78 -1.34 4.91 -0.33
N TRP A 79 -1.42 5.77 0.69
CA TRP A 79 -2.67 6.48 1.02
C TRP A 79 -2.98 7.55 -0.03
N GLN A 80 -2.00 8.34 -0.43
CA GLN A 80 -2.20 9.36 -1.46
C GLN A 80 -2.57 8.72 -2.80
N LEU A 81 -1.94 7.62 -3.18
CA LEU A 81 -2.28 6.90 -4.41
C LEU A 81 -3.73 6.36 -4.36
N GLY A 82 -4.12 5.72 -3.26
CA GLY A 82 -5.48 5.20 -3.12
C GLY A 82 -6.54 6.30 -3.09
N ILE A 83 -6.28 7.41 -2.38
CA ILE A 83 -7.17 8.58 -2.33
C ILE A 83 -7.26 9.25 -3.70
N ALA A 84 -6.14 9.40 -4.41
CA ALA A 84 -6.13 10.00 -5.74
C ALA A 84 -6.92 9.19 -6.75
N ALA A 85 -6.79 7.86 -6.74
CA ALA A 85 -7.60 6.96 -7.56
C ALA A 85 -9.10 7.07 -7.23
N TYR A 86 -9.44 7.15 -5.94
CA TYR A 86 -10.82 7.36 -5.47
C TYR A 86 -11.38 8.71 -5.93
N GLU A 87 -10.62 9.81 -5.78
CA GLU A 87 -11.03 11.15 -6.19
C GLU A 87 -11.19 11.22 -7.73
N ASN A 88 -10.29 10.60 -8.50
CA ASN A 88 -10.40 10.51 -9.94
C ASN A 88 -11.63 9.72 -10.38
N ALA A 89 -11.91 8.58 -9.73
CA ALA A 89 -13.12 7.81 -10.03
C ALA A 89 -14.39 8.63 -9.80
N ARG A 90 -14.48 9.36 -8.68
CA ARG A 90 -15.60 10.23 -8.38
C ARG A 90 -15.76 11.39 -9.37
N GLN A 91 -14.65 11.99 -9.77
CA GLN A 91 -14.62 13.04 -10.79
C GLN A 91 -15.19 12.55 -12.12
N ASN A 92 -15.03 11.26 -12.43
CA ASN A 92 -15.55 10.60 -13.62
C ASN A 92 -16.93 9.94 -13.41
N GLY A 93 -17.65 10.30 -12.36
CA GLY A 93 -19.04 9.91 -12.14
C GLY A 93 -19.25 8.65 -11.29
N ALA A 94 -18.21 8.10 -10.68
CA ALA A 94 -18.40 7.01 -9.73
C ALA A 94 -19.02 7.52 -8.42
N GLU A 95 -20.03 6.83 -7.95
CA GLU A 95 -20.60 7.06 -6.62
C GLU A 95 -19.85 6.25 -5.57
N ALA A 96 -19.68 6.84 -4.38
CA ALA A 96 -19.02 6.19 -3.26
C ALA A 96 -19.89 6.30 -2.01
N VAL A 97 -20.28 5.17 -1.48
CA VAL A 97 -21.05 5.07 -0.24
C VAL A 97 -20.13 4.54 0.84
N LEU A 98 -19.75 5.43 1.77
CA LEU A 98 -18.84 5.13 2.87
C LEU A 98 -19.62 4.74 4.12
N ASN A 99 -18.94 4.09 5.09
CA ASN A 99 -19.56 3.60 6.34
C ASN A 99 -20.76 2.66 6.12
N THR A 100 -20.73 1.92 5.01
CA THR A 100 -21.83 1.05 4.59
C THR A 100 -21.32 -0.37 4.41
N GLU A 101 -21.67 -1.23 5.33
CA GLU A 101 -21.29 -2.65 5.31
C GLU A 101 -22.21 -3.44 4.39
N VAL A 102 -21.61 -4.29 3.55
CA VAL A 102 -22.35 -5.26 2.73
C VAL A 102 -22.73 -6.45 3.60
N LEU A 103 -24.03 -6.68 3.79
CA LEU A 103 -24.57 -7.73 4.65
C LEU A 103 -25.09 -8.92 3.86
N GLY A 104 -25.44 -8.75 2.58
CA GLY A 104 -25.93 -9.80 1.71
C GLY A 104 -25.67 -9.51 0.24
N ILE A 105 -25.52 -10.56 -0.54
CA ILE A 105 -25.45 -10.48 -2.00
C ILE A 105 -26.28 -11.63 -2.57
N ARG A 106 -27.25 -11.33 -3.40
CA ARG A 106 -28.08 -12.36 -4.07
C ARG A 106 -28.21 -12.11 -5.55
N GLN A 107 -28.27 -13.17 -6.32
CA GLN A 107 -28.57 -13.07 -7.75
C GLN A 107 -30.02 -12.60 -7.95
N ASN A 108 -30.21 -11.77 -8.98
CA ASN A 108 -31.51 -11.28 -9.39
C ASN A 108 -31.62 -11.19 -10.90
N GLY A 109 -32.14 -12.22 -11.52
CA GLY A 109 -32.16 -12.35 -12.99
C GLY A 109 -30.75 -12.40 -13.56
N GLN A 110 -30.39 -11.41 -14.41
CA GLN A 110 -29.05 -11.34 -15.02
C GLN A 110 -28.07 -10.45 -14.24
N GLY A 111 -28.39 -10.09 -12.98
CA GLY A 111 -27.57 -9.22 -12.16
C GLY A 111 -27.61 -9.62 -10.69
N PHE A 112 -27.34 -8.66 -9.83
CA PHE A 112 -27.23 -8.86 -8.38
C PHE A 112 -27.96 -7.78 -7.62
N VAL A 113 -28.33 -8.11 -6.37
CA VAL A 113 -28.73 -7.14 -5.36
C VAL A 113 -27.74 -7.25 -4.22
N VAL A 114 -27.09 -6.14 -3.90
CA VAL A 114 -26.16 -5.98 -2.77
C VAL A 114 -26.95 -5.32 -1.64
N GLU A 115 -27.06 -6.02 -0.52
CA GLU A 115 -27.84 -5.60 0.64
C GLU A 115 -26.92 -5.02 1.71
N THR A 116 -27.34 -3.89 2.27
CA THR A 116 -26.66 -3.17 3.36
C THR A 116 -27.63 -2.99 4.54
N GLY A 117 -27.19 -2.36 5.62
CA GLY A 117 -28.05 -2.12 6.78
C GLY A 117 -29.23 -1.17 6.51
N GLU A 118 -29.08 -0.27 5.53
CA GLU A 118 -30.06 0.78 5.23
C GLU A 118 -30.69 0.64 3.84
N ASP A 119 -29.90 0.15 2.85
CA ASP A 119 -30.28 0.15 1.44
C ASP A 119 -30.00 -1.19 0.74
N ALA A 120 -30.54 -1.33 -0.47
CA ALA A 120 -30.24 -2.43 -1.38
C ALA A 120 -29.94 -1.91 -2.78
N TYR A 121 -28.75 -2.21 -3.27
CA TYR A 121 -28.24 -1.74 -4.56
C TYR A 121 -28.42 -2.81 -5.64
N ARG A 122 -29.14 -2.49 -6.71
CA ARG A 122 -29.25 -3.36 -7.89
C ARG A 122 -28.13 -3.07 -8.87
N CYS A 123 -27.40 -4.08 -9.27
CA CYS A 123 -26.30 -3.95 -10.20
C CYS A 123 -26.24 -5.11 -11.20
N LYS A 124 -25.57 -4.89 -12.32
CA LYS A 124 -25.33 -5.91 -13.36
C LYS A 124 -24.10 -6.74 -13.06
N MET A 125 -23.12 -6.17 -12.35
CA MET A 125 -21.86 -6.81 -12.00
C MET A 125 -21.45 -6.45 -10.58
N VAL A 126 -20.71 -7.35 -9.94
CA VAL A 126 -20.07 -7.15 -8.63
C VAL A 126 -18.58 -7.43 -8.76
N PHE A 127 -17.77 -6.51 -8.26
CA PHE A 127 -16.34 -6.69 -8.06
C PHE A 127 -16.04 -6.65 -6.56
N ASN A 128 -15.78 -7.80 -5.98
CA ASN A 128 -15.43 -7.92 -4.58
C ASN A 128 -13.92 -7.63 -4.40
N CYS A 129 -13.61 -6.45 -3.91
CA CYS A 129 -12.27 -5.98 -3.55
C CYS A 129 -12.14 -5.74 -2.04
N ALA A 130 -12.83 -6.54 -1.21
CA ALA A 130 -12.97 -6.32 0.24
C ALA A 130 -11.69 -6.67 1.06
N GLY A 131 -10.55 -6.89 0.41
CA GLY A 131 -9.24 -7.05 1.07
C GLY A 131 -9.23 -8.18 2.10
N LEU A 132 -9.09 -7.85 3.38
CA LEU A 132 -9.03 -8.82 4.48
C LEU A 132 -10.34 -9.60 4.70
N SER A 133 -11.45 -9.17 4.09
CA SER A 133 -12.77 -9.79 4.21
C SER A 133 -13.28 -10.32 2.86
N ALA A 134 -12.42 -10.43 1.85
CA ALA A 134 -12.87 -10.79 0.51
C ALA A 134 -13.48 -12.21 0.43
N ASP A 135 -12.94 -13.17 1.17
CA ASP A 135 -13.50 -14.52 1.31
C ASP A 135 -14.89 -14.50 1.96
N LYS A 136 -15.06 -13.70 3.03
CA LYS A 136 -16.34 -13.55 3.74
C LYS A 136 -17.39 -12.86 2.88
N VAL A 137 -17.00 -11.80 2.15
CA VAL A 137 -17.90 -11.10 1.23
C VAL A 137 -18.33 -12.01 0.06
N GLN A 138 -17.42 -12.82 -0.47
CA GLN A 138 -17.82 -13.82 -1.48
C GLN A 138 -18.79 -14.85 -0.89
N ALA A 139 -18.56 -15.31 0.34
CA ALA A 139 -19.43 -16.27 1.02
C ALA A 139 -20.87 -15.80 1.21
N LEU A 140 -21.16 -14.49 1.10
CA LEU A 140 -22.53 -13.96 1.12
C LEU A 140 -23.33 -14.36 -0.13
N ALA A 141 -22.68 -14.76 -1.22
CA ALA A 141 -23.34 -15.16 -2.46
C ALA A 141 -22.91 -16.54 -2.96
N PHE A 142 -21.63 -16.88 -2.83
CA PHE A 142 -21.02 -18.10 -3.38
C PHE A 142 -19.95 -18.63 -2.43
N PRO A 143 -19.77 -19.95 -2.29
CA PRO A 143 -18.69 -20.48 -1.48
C PRO A 143 -17.33 -20.08 -2.11
N PRO A 144 -16.41 -19.51 -1.34
CA PRO A 144 -15.06 -19.25 -1.82
C PRO A 144 -14.23 -20.53 -1.89
N SER A 145 -13.28 -20.64 -2.83
CA SER A 145 -12.37 -21.78 -2.92
C SER A 145 -11.23 -21.74 -1.91
N VAL A 146 -11.02 -20.60 -1.26
CA VAL A 146 -9.97 -20.38 -0.28
C VAL A 146 -10.51 -19.59 0.92
N ARG A 147 -9.88 -19.79 2.07
CA ARG A 147 -10.06 -18.96 3.27
C ARG A 147 -8.84 -18.06 3.48
N LEU A 148 -9.01 -16.93 4.12
CA LEU A 148 -7.93 -16.01 4.43
C LEU A 148 -7.41 -16.23 5.86
N GLU A 149 -6.10 -16.42 5.98
CA GLU A 149 -5.37 -16.33 7.23
C GLU A 149 -4.49 -15.08 7.22
N LEU A 150 -4.35 -14.43 8.38
CA LEU A 150 -3.65 -13.16 8.48
C LEU A 150 -2.24 -13.36 9.02
N ASP A 151 -1.23 -12.87 8.30
CA ASP A 151 0.13 -12.67 8.83
C ASP A 151 0.33 -11.22 9.23
N GLY A 152 1.10 -11.00 10.28
CA GLY A 152 1.48 -9.67 10.75
C GLY A 152 2.81 -9.20 10.18
N ALA A 153 2.97 -7.87 10.12
CA ALA A 153 4.23 -7.20 9.90
C ALA A 153 4.33 -6.00 10.84
N GLU A 154 5.49 -5.77 11.40
CA GLU A 154 5.77 -4.61 12.24
C GLU A 154 6.71 -3.65 11.52
N TYR A 155 6.54 -2.37 11.79
CA TYR A 155 7.23 -1.30 11.09
C TYR A 155 7.78 -0.26 12.05
N LEU A 156 8.97 0.24 11.73
CA LEU A 156 9.57 1.44 12.33
C LEU A 156 9.58 2.54 11.28
N VAL A 157 9.12 3.73 11.64
CA VAL A 157 9.23 4.93 10.83
C VAL A 157 10.25 5.86 11.47
N LEU A 158 11.35 6.14 10.77
CA LEU A 158 12.39 7.05 11.22
C LEU A 158 12.11 8.47 10.70
N ASP A 159 12.56 9.46 11.46
CA ASP A 159 12.48 10.88 11.08
C ASP A 159 13.17 11.12 9.72
N LYS A 160 12.72 12.14 9.00
CA LYS A 160 13.31 12.57 7.72
C LYS A 160 14.79 12.92 7.81
N ASN A 161 15.23 13.36 9.01
CA ASN A 161 16.62 13.68 9.32
C ASN A 161 17.48 12.44 9.64
N ALA A 162 16.90 11.24 9.65
CA ALA A 162 17.68 10.02 9.79
C ALA A 162 18.44 9.71 8.50
N GLN A 163 19.64 9.16 8.64
CA GLN A 163 20.35 8.60 7.51
C GLN A 163 19.53 7.45 6.90
N LYS A 164 19.50 7.37 5.59
CA LYS A 164 18.73 6.39 4.85
C LYS A 164 19.45 5.95 3.59
N PRO A 165 19.24 4.70 3.17
CA PRO A 165 19.78 4.22 1.90
C PRO A 165 19.16 4.99 0.72
N SER A 166 19.89 5.03 -0.38
CA SER A 166 19.42 5.62 -1.64
C SER A 166 18.46 4.70 -2.40
N LEU A 167 18.52 3.41 -2.13
CA LEU A 167 17.79 2.32 -2.76
C LEU A 167 16.84 1.66 -1.75
N VAL A 168 15.80 1.00 -2.24
CA VAL A 168 15.04 0.05 -1.39
C VAL A 168 15.92 -1.19 -1.17
N ILE A 169 16.16 -1.54 0.09
CA ILE A 169 16.97 -2.69 0.46
C ILE A 169 16.06 -3.82 0.95
N PHE A 170 16.17 -4.97 0.30
CA PHE A 170 15.57 -6.21 0.75
C PHE A 170 16.70 -7.15 1.21
N HIS A 171 16.59 -7.70 2.38
CA HIS A 171 17.48 -8.75 2.84
C HIS A 171 16.85 -10.13 2.58
N GLN A 172 17.59 -10.98 1.84
CA GLN A 172 17.18 -12.37 1.65
C GLN A 172 17.51 -13.15 2.92
N ALA A 173 16.49 -13.46 3.72
CA ALA A 173 16.70 -14.22 4.95
C ALA A 173 17.30 -15.61 4.67
N GLU A 174 18.25 -16.00 5.50
CA GLU A 174 18.96 -17.28 5.42
C GLU A 174 18.09 -18.45 5.88
N SER A 175 17.24 -18.25 6.86
CA SER A 175 16.25 -19.20 7.37
C SER A 175 14.85 -18.92 6.84
N CYS A 176 13.88 -19.80 7.09
CA CYS A 176 12.50 -19.77 6.57
C CYS A 176 11.67 -18.48 6.86
N GLY A 177 12.29 -17.45 7.45
CA GLY A 177 11.66 -16.13 7.68
C GLY A 177 11.71 -15.23 6.45
N LYS A 178 10.88 -14.19 6.43
CA LYS A 178 11.05 -13.05 5.53
C LYS A 178 12.09 -12.11 6.14
N GLY A 179 13.05 -11.71 5.32
CA GLY A 179 14.07 -10.77 5.72
C GLY A 179 13.51 -9.37 5.98
N ILE A 180 14.39 -8.50 6.43
CA ILE A 180 14.10 -7.09 6.64
C ILE A 180 14.04 -6.35 5.34
N THR A 181 13.23 -5.31 5.32
CA THR A 181 13.16 -4.34 4.22
C THR A 181 13.40 -2.95 4.78
N ALA A 182 14.29 -2.17 4.13
CA ALA A 182 14.50 -0.76 4.40
C ALA A 182 14.08 0.07 3.17
N ILE A 183 13.17 1.00 3.38
CA ILE A 183 12.49 1.73 2.29
C ILE A 183 12.68 3.24 2.49
N PRO A 184 13.46 3.92 1.63
CA PRO A 184 13.47 5.37 1.57
C PRO A 184 12.13 5.86 1.01
N CYS A 185 11.29 6.44 1.87
CA CYS A 185 9.97 6.93 1.48
C CYS A 185 10.04 8.22 0.66
N VAL A 186 9.05 8.45 -0.19
CA VAL A 186 8.96 9.68 -1.01
C VAL A 186 8.89 10.95 -0.15
N GLU A 187 8.37 10.86 1.06
CA GLU A 187 8.32 11.97 2.02
C GLU A 187 9.65 12.23 2.74
N GLY A 188 10.67 11.39 2.49
CA GLY A 188 11.99 11.52 3.06
C GLY A 188 12.23 10.73 4.36
N ASN A 189 11.24 10.04 4.89
CA ASN A 189 11.39 9.11 6.01
C ASN A 189 12.11 7.82 5.58
N LEU A 190 12.66 7.10 6.54
CA LEU A 190 13.05 5.69 6.37
C LEU A 190 12.03 4.79 7.04
N LEU A 191 11.46 3.87 6.28
CA LEU A 191 10.59 2.82 6.78
C LEU A 191 11.36 1.50 6.86
N ILE A 192 11.37 0.87 8.02
CA ILE A 192 11.98 -0.44 8.25
C ILE A 192 10.88 -1.43 8.60
N SER A 193 10.88 -2.58 7.94
CA SER A 193 9.84 -3.60 8.08
C SER A 193 10.44 -4.98 8.31
N GLY A 194 9.80 -5.74 9.18
CA GLY A 194 10.03 -7.18 9.36
C GLY A 194 8.72 -7.94 9.37
N VAL A 195 8.71 -9.16 8.85
CA VAL A 195 7.50 -10.00 8.86
C VAL A 195 7.51 -10.92 10.07
N ARG A 196 6.40 -10.98 10.77
CA ARG A 196 6.16 -11.87 11.90
C ARG A 196 4.93 -12.75 11.67
N LYS A 197 4.95 -13.90 12.32
CA LYS A 197 3.73 -14.68 12.53
C LYS A 197 2.86 -13.94 13.55
N MET A 198 1.60 -13.74 13.24
CA MET A 198 0.69 -13.05 14.16
C MET A 198 0.57 -13.76 15.50
N LEU A 199 0.82 -13.03 16.56
CA LEU A 199 0.59 -13.44 17.95
C LEU A 199 -0.54 -12.58 18.54
N GLY A 200 -1.77 -12.81 18.07
CA GLY A 200 -2.99 -12.35 18.77
C GLY A 200 -3.39 -10.88 18.69
N ILE A 201 -2.56 -9.95 18.19
CA ILE A 201 -2.91 -8.52 18.08
C ILE A 201 -2.86 -8.07 16.61
N PRO A 202 -3.97 -8.11 15.88
CA PRO A 202 -4.05 -7.53 14.55
C PRO A 202 -3.76 -6.02 14.63
N PHE A 203 -2.93 -5.49 13.73
CA PHE A 203 -2.59 -4.06 13.64
C PHE A 203 -1.79 -3.46 14.82
N GLY A 204 -1.41 -4.27 15.81
CA GLY A 204 -0.56 -3.86 16.92
C GLY A 204 0.92 -4.16 16.71
N THR A 205 1.75 -3.67 17.62
CA THR A 205 3.18 -4.02 17.75
C THR A 205 3.43 -4.66 19.10
N THR A 206 4.46 -5.52 19.18
CA THR A 206 4.90 -6.14 20.42
C THR A 206 6.28 -5.61 20.82
N ALA A 207 6.59 -5.63 22.11
CA ALA A 207 7.90 -5.17 22.59
C ALA A 207 9.02 -6.04 22.01
N GLU A 208 8.82 -7.35 21.97
CA GLU A 208 9.76 -8.32 21.39
C GLU A 208 9.98 -8.04 19.91
N GLY A 209 8.89 -7.77 19.14
CA GLY A 209 8.95 -7.49 17.72
C GLY A 209 9.67 -6.22 17.36
N LEU A 210 9.40 -5.19 18.10
CA LEU A 210 10.13 -3.94 17.93
C LEU A 210 11.60 -4.10 18.26
N GLN A 211 11.95 -4.85 19.32
CA GLN A 211 13.34 -5.12 19.68
C GLN A 211 14.07 -5.94 18.61
N GLU A 212 13.44 -7.00 18.09
CA GLU A 212 14.00 -7.79 16.99
C GLU A 212 14.18 -6.92 15.74
N LEU A 213 13.21 -6.07 15.43
CA LEU A 213 13.27 -5.19 14.27
C LEU A 213 14.39 -4.14 14.39
N HIS A 214 14.59 -3.57 15.58
CA HIS A 214 15.72 -2.70 15.88
C HIS A 214 17.07 -3.40 15.69
N THR A 215 17.21 -4.62 16.24
CA THR A 215 18.44 -5.40 16.13
C THR A 215 18.76 -5.72 14.68
N ALA A 216 17.79 -6.24 13.95
CA ALA A 216 17.97 -6.64 12.58
C ALA A 216 18.16 -5.44 11.62
N ALA A 217 17.58 -4.28 11.93
CA ALA A 217 17.85 -3.04 11.21
C ALA A 217 19.33 -2.63 11.33
N LYS A 218 19.89 -2.71 12.54
CA LYS A 218 21.31 -2.44 12.78
C LYS A 218 22.25 -3.48 12.19
N GLU A 219 21.83 -4.72 12.09
CA GLU A 219 22.60 -5.77 11.42
C GLU A 219 22.68 -5.56 9.92
N LEU A 220 21.61 -5.09 9.28
CA LEU A 220 21.59 -4.84 7.83
C LEU A 220 22.22 -3.49 7.47
N LEU A 221 21.92 -2.46 8.23
CA LEU A 221 22.34 -1.08 8.07
C LEU A 221 22.96 -0.59 9.40
N PRO A 222 24.27 -0.80 9.64
CA PRO A 222 24.92 -0.46 10.91
C PRO A 222 24.75 1.02 11.31
N ASP A 223 24.74 1.91 10.33
CA ASP A 223 24.60 3.34 10.52
C ASP A 223 23.14 3.82 10.62
N ALA A 224 22.15 2.90 10.56
CA ALA A 224 20.76 3.28 10.75
C ALA A 224 20.52 3.92 12.12
N GLU A 225 20.00 5.14 12.13
CA GLU A 225 19.78 5.92 13.35
C GLU A 225 18.44 5.54 14.01
N THR A 226 18.34 4.31 14.52
CA THR A 226 17.10 3.78 15.12
C THR A 226 16.64 4.56 16.36
N SER A 227 17.48 5.40 16.94
CA SER A 227 17.08 6.37 17.99
C SER A 227 16.17 7.49 17.46
N LYS A 228 16.11 7.67 16.14
CA LYS A 228 15.25 8.66 15.47
C LYS A 228 13.89 8.08 15.05
N VAL A 229 13.47 6.95 15.60
CA VAL A 229 12.12 6.42 15.38
C VAL A 229 11.09 7.40 15.92
N ILE A 230 10.17 7.81 15.06
CA ILE A 230 9.06 8.72 15.41
C ILE A 230 7.73 7.99 15.53
N ARG A 231 7.62 6.78 14.97
CA ARG A 231 6.42 5.95 15.02
C ARG A 231 6.75 4.48 14.81
N SER A 232 5.95 3.61 15.41
CA SER A 232 5.82 2.20 15.05
C SER A 232 4.37 1.85 14.77
N PHE A 233 4.13 0.84 13.94
CA PHE A 233 2.80 0.32 13.68
C PHE A 233 2.85 -1.13 13.21
N GLY A 234 1.75 -1.85 13.41
CA GLY A 234 1.53 -3.17 12.85
C GLY A 234 0.61 -3.13 11.63
N ALA A 235 0.80 -4.06 10.73
CA ALA A 235 -0.07 -4.29 9.59
C ALA A 235 -0.34 -5.78 9.42
N VAL A 236 -1.42 -6.12 8.74
CA VAL A 236 -1.76 -7.51 8.43
C VAL A 236 -1.87 -7.74 6.93
N ARG A 237 -1.58 -8.96 6.54
CA ARG A 237 -1.59 -9.42 5.16
C ARG A 237 -2.50 -10.64 5.03
N PRO A 238 -3.47 -10.66 4.10
CA PRO A 238 -4.32 -11.81 3.86
C PRO A 238 -3.57 -12.87 3.05
N ASN A 239 -3.39 -14.06 3.61
CA ASN A 239 -2.83 -15.20 2.89
C ASN A 239 -3.94 -16.20 2.58
N PRO A 240 -4.15 -16.56 1.32
CA PRO A 240 -5.16 -17.55 0.96
C PRO A 240 -4.66 -18.97 1.23
N TYR A 241 -5.55 -19.78 1.79
CA TYR A 241 -5.35 -21.21 2.05
C TYR A 241 -6.52 -21.99 1.49
N THR A 242 -6.24 -23.16 0.89
CA THR A 242 -7.26 -24.11 0.46
C THR A 242 -7.99 -24.71 1.68
N GLU A 243 -9.10 -25.41 1.44
CA GLU A 243 -9.79 -26.15 2.51
C GLU A 243 -8.90 -27.23 3.14
N SER A 244 -7.96 -27.83 2.36
CA SER A 244 -6.97 -28.78 2.88
C SER A 244 -5.87 -28.13 3.74
N GLY A 245 -5.84 -26.80 3.83
CA GLY A 245 -4.83 -26.05 4.60
C GLY A 245 -3.54 -25.76 3.85
N GLU A 246 -3.51 -25.94 2.53
CA GLU A 246 -2.36 -25.61 1.69
C GLU A 246 -2.33 -24.11 1.38
N SER A 247 -1.17 -23.49 1.55
CA SER A 247 -0.98 -22.07 1.22
C SER A 247 -1.00 -21.84 -0.28
N VAL A 248 -1.84 -20.91 -0.72
CA VAL A 248 -1.84 -20.44 -2.12
C VAL A 248 -0.88 -19.26 -2.25
N HIS A 249 0.13 -19.42 -3.11
CA HIS A 249 1.21 -18.42 -3.22
C HIS A 249 0.86 -17.24 -4.14
N ASP A 250 -0.21 -17.32 -4.88
CA ASP A 250 -0.68 -16.29 -5.81
C ASP A 250 -1.98 -15.62 -5.32
N PHE A 251 -2.48 -14.64 -6.07
CA PHE A 251 -3.81 -14.06 -5.90
C PHE A 251 -4.88 -15.04 -6.37
N CYS A 252 -5.99 -15.12 -5.64
CA CYS A 252 -7.14 -15.90 -6.05
C CYS A 252 -8.18 -14.96 -6.69
N ILE A 253 -8.23 -14.97 -8.03
CA ILE A 253 -9.24 -14.20 -8.77
C ILE A 253 -10.33 -15.18 -9.18
N GLU A 254 -11.48 -15.08 -8.53
CA GLU A 254 -12.61 -16.00 -8.74
C GLU A 254 -13.73 -15.34 -9.53
N ASN A 255 -14.38 -16.13 -10.38
CA ASN A 255 -15.58 -15.75 -11.12
C ASN A 255 -16.66 -16.86 -10.97
N PRO A 256 -17.29 -16.98 -9.79
CA PRO A 256 -18.23 -18.05 -9.50
C PRO A 256 -19.54 -17.96 -10.30
N ALA A 257 -19.88 -16.79 -10.83
CA ALA A 257 -21.03 -16.59 -11.70
C ALA A 257 -20.77 -15.45 -12.71
N PRO A 258 -21.44 -15.45 -13.88
CA PRO A 258 -21.31 -14.37 -14.84
C PRO A 258 -21.58 -12.99 -14.19
N GLY A 259 -20.61 -12.09 -14.31
CA GLY A 259 -20.70 -10.75 -13.72
C GLY A 259 -20.28 -10.65 -12.25
N PHE A 260 -19.88 -11.73 -11.59
CA PHE A 260 -19.34 -11.68 -10.23
C PHE A 260 -17.85 -12.01 -10.22
N TYR A 261 -17.02 -11.10 -9.73
CA TYR A 261 -15.58 -11.29 -9.62
C TYR A 261 -15.12 -10.99 -8.20
N SER A 262 -14.30 -11.88 -7.63
CA SER A 262 -13.69 -11.70 -6.31
C SER A 262 -12.17 -11.69 -6.40
N PHE A 263 -11.56 -10.79 -5.67
CA PHE A 263 -10.12 -10.66 -5.48
C PHE A 263 -9.76 -11.09 -4.07
N ILE A 264 -9.45 -12.36 -3.89
CA ILE A 264 -9.14 -12.94 -2.59
C ILE A 264 -7.64 -13.09 -2.44
N GLY A 265 -7.11 -12.75 -1.26
CA GLY A 265 -5.69 -12.88 -0.98
C GLY A 265 -4.80 -11.91 -1.76
N ILE A 266 -5.32 -10.73 -2.11
CA ILE A 266 -4.51 -9.65 -2.64
C ILE A 266 -3.60 -9.15 -1.51
N LYS A 267 -2.34 -9.59 -1.57
CA LYS A 267 -1.28 -9.35 -0.57
C LYS A 267 -0.17 -8.50 -1.19
N THR A 268 1.01 -8.49 -0.58
CA THR A 268 2.23 -7.92 -1.20
C THR A 268 2.38 -8.52 -2.58
N PRO A 269 2.38 -8.05 -3.65
CA PRO A 269 2.50 -6.84 -4.41
C PRO A 269 1.16 -6.22 -4.91
N GLY A 270 0.09 -6.35 -4.18
CA GLY A 270 -1.25 -5.92 -4.60
C GLY A 270 -1.31 -4.47 -5.08
N LEU A 271 -0.70 -3.54 -4.33
CA LEU A 271 -0.68 -2.13 -4.74
C LEU A 271 0.05 -1.93 -6.08
N THR A 272 1.15 -2.64 -6.30
CA THR A 272 1.91 -2.58 -7.57
C THR A 272 1.08 -3.07 -8.76
N CYS A 273 0.27 -4.11 -8.56
CA CYS A 273 -0.56 -4.73 -9.59
C CYS A 273 -1.94 -4.08 -9.74
N ALA A 274 -2.37 -3.23 -8.79
CA ALA A 274 -3.76 -2.75 -8.72
C ALA A 274 -4.25 -2.06 -10.01
N ASN A 275 -3.39 -1.26 -10.65
CA ASN A 275 -3.73 -0.58 -11.91
C ASN A 275 -4.00 -1.57 -13.05
N GLU A 276 -3.13 -2.55 -13.23
CA GLU A 276 -3.26 -3.54 -14.29
C GLU A 276 -4.46 -4.48 -14.05
N LEU A 277 -4.67 -4.88 -12.79
CA LEU A 277 -5.86 -5.65 -12.41
C LEU A 277 -7.14 -4.84 -12.65
N GLY A 278 -7.15 -3.57 -12.29
CA GLY A 278 -8.29 -2.67 -12.52
C GLY A 278 -8.60 -2.50 -14.01
N LEU A 279 -7.57 -2.29 -14.84
CA LEU A 279 -7.71 -2.18 -16.29
C LEU A 279 -8.27 -3.47 -16.90
N HIS A 280 -7.70 -4.62 -16.53
CA HIS A 280 -8.18 -5.92 -16.98
C HIS A 280 -9.65 -6.17 -16.65
N LEU A 281 -10.08 -5.75 -15.45
CA LEU A 281 -11.49 -5.85 -15.05
C LEU A 281 -12.40 -4.88 -15.78
N ALA A 282 -11.93 -3.66 -16.00
CA ALA A 282 -12.69 -2.68 -16.77
C ALA A 282 -12.95 -3.17 -18.19
N GLU A 283 -11.96 -3.82 -18.82
CA GLU A 283 -12.11 -4.46 -20.13
C GLU A 283 -13.14 -5.60 -20.10
N LYS A 284 -13.08 -6.48 -19.08
CA LYS A 284 -14.09 -7.55 -18.90
C LYS A 284 -15.48 -6.97 -18.66
N ALA A 285 -15.60 -5.92 -17.84
CA ALA A 285 -16.86 -5.26 -17.59
C ALA A 285 -17.43 -4.62 -18.86
N ALA A 286 -16.59 -3.91 -19.62
CA ALA A 286 -17.00 -3.28 -20.88
C ALA A 286 -17.52 -4.32 -21.88
N ALA A 287 -16.83 -5.45 -22.02
CA ALA A 287 -17.26 -6.55 -22.87
C ALA A 287 -18.59 -7.17 -22.41
N PHE A 288 -18.71 -7.46 -21.12
CA PHE A 288 -19.92 -8.05 -20.53
C PHE A 288 -21.15 -7.14 -20.66
N LEU A 289 -20.97 -5.86 -20.39
CA LEU A 289 -22.01 -4.83 -20.42
C LEU A 289 -22.26 -4.28 -21.83
N ARG A 290 -21.41 -4.60 -22.82
CA ARG A 290 -21.36 -3.97 -24.14
C ARG A 290 -21.25 -2.45 -24.02
N ALA A 291 -20.43 -1.99 -23.07
CA ALA A 291 -20.26 -0.59 -22.78
C ALA A 291 -19.29 0.08 -23.78
N GLU A 292 -19.59 1.31 -24.15
CA GLU A 292 -18.69 2.14 -24.94
C GLU A 292 -17.76 2.95 -24.03
N LYS A 293 -16.61 3.36 -24.57
CA LYS A 293 -15.68 4.25 -23.85
C LYS A 293 -16.34 5.60 -23.60
N ASN A 294 -16.26 6.08 -22.36
CA ASN A 294 -16.66 7.44 -22.03
C ASN A 294 -15.68 8.44 -22.70
N LYS A 295 -16.18 9.24 -23.62
CA LYS A 295 -15.39 10.25 -24.36
C LYS A 295 -14.99 11.44 -23.47
N GLU A 296 -15.72 11.65 -22.38
CA GLU A 296 -15.48 12.74 -21.41
C GLU A 296 -14.61 12.29 -20.23
N PHE A 297 -14.12 11.04 -20.26
CA PHE A 297 -13.26 10.54 -19.19
C PHE A 297 -11.99 11.38 -19.07
N ASN A 298 -11.78 11.92 -17.87
CA ASN A 298 -10.55 12.65 -17.51
C ASN A 298 -9.62 11.76 -16.66
N PRO A 299 -8.49 11.29 -17.18
CA PRO A 299 -7.54 10.48 -16.41
C PRO A 299 -6.77 11.32 -15.37
N ARG A 300 -6.77 12.63 -15.49
CA ARG A 300 -5.98 13.51 -14.64
C ARG A 300 -6.73 13.91 -13.39
N ARG A 301 -6.03 13.87 -12.28
CA ARG A 301 -6.48 14.42 -11.00
C ARG A 301 -5.41 15.38 -10.50
N GLU A 302 -5.82 16.56 -10.09
CA GLU A 302 -4.92 17.54 -9.48
C GLU A 302 -4.69 17.23 -8.01
N GLY A 303 -3.44 17.32 -7.56
CA GLY A 303 -3.05 17.24 -6.16
C GLY A 303 -3.57 18.42 -5.33
N ILE A 304 -3.17 18.47 -4.08
CA ILE A 304 -3.45 19.61 -3.19
C ILE A 304 -2.17 20.42 -3.10
N PHE A 305 -2.14 21.59 -3.76
CA PHE A 305 -0.96 22.45 -3.84
C PHE A 305 -1.21 23.88 -3.39
N GLU A 306 -2.48 24.27 -3.24
CA GLU A 306 -2.80 25.62 -2.80
C GLU A 306 -2.25 25.87 -1.41
N LYS A 307 -1.39 26.88 -1.28
CA LYS A 307 -0.77 27.28 -0.04
C LYS A 307 -1.15 28.70 0.32
N ASP A 308 -1.29 28.94 1.61
CA ASP A 308 -1.39 30.27 2.19
C ASP A 308 -0.23 30.50 3.17
N ASN A 309 -0.24 31.65 3.88
CA ASN A 309 0.80 32.00 4.84
C ASN A 309 0.52 31.45 6.25
N GLU A 310 -0.61 30.78 6.48
CA GLU A 310 -0.97 30.25 7.79
C GLU A 310 -0.55 28.79 7.93
N ILE A 311 0.64 28.56 8.47
CA ILE A 311 1.17 27.21 8.72
C ILE A 311 0.50 26.59 9.94
N ILE A 312 -0.26 25.53 9.75
CA ILE A 312 -0.90 24.76 10.83
C ILE A 312 0.02 23.64 11.33
N CYS A 313 0.60 22.84 10.41
CA CYS A 313 1.55 21.79 10.75
C CYS A 313 2.98 22.24 10.51
N GLN A 314 3.67 22.66 11.57
CA GLN A 314 5.04 23.17 11.44
C GLN A 314 6.08 22.11 11.07
N CYS A 315 5.88 20.84 11.48
CA CYS A 315 6.83 19.78 11.18
C CYS A 315 6.86 19.43 9.69
N GLU A 316 5.69 19.46 9.04
CA GLU A 316 5.48 19.10 7.64
C GLU A 316 5.23 20.32 6.75
N GLN A 317 5.24 21.53 7.34
CA GLN A 317 5.00 22.80 6.64
C GLN A 317 3.64 22.84 5.89
N ILE A 318 2.60 22.22 6.48
CA ILE A 318 1.26 22.19 5.90
C ILE A 318 0.47 23.40 6.33
N THR A 319 -0.08 24.09 5.35
CA THR A 319 -0.83 25.33 5.53
C THR A 319 -2.32 25.07 5.81
N ARG A 320 -3.02 26.13 6.21
CA ARG A 320 -4.47 26.10 6.40
C ARG A 320 -5.19 25.81 5.07
N ALA A 321 -4.76 26.40 3.96
CA ALA A 321 -5.35 26.19 2.64
C ALA A 321 -5.28 24.71 2.23
N GLU A 322 -4.14 24.04 2.39
CA GLU A 322 -4.00 22.60 2.10
C GLU A 322 -4.95 21.74 2.95
N ILE A 323 -5.11 22.07 4.24
CA ILE A 323 -6.03 21.34 5.13
C ILE A 323 -7.48 21.56 4.71
N MET A 324 -7.86 22.80 4.42
CA MET A 324 -9.23 23.14 3.99
C MET A 324 -9.57 22.45 2.65
N GLU A 325 -8.64 22.38 1.73
CA GLU A 325 -8.86 21.67 0.48
C GLU A 325 -9.02 20.15 0.70
N ALA A 326 -8.23 19.57 1.60
CA ALA A 326 -8.41 18.18 2.01
C ALA A 326 -9.82 17.92 2.59
N ILE A 327 -10.34 18.86 3.39
CA ILE A 327 -11.69 18.80 3.96
C ILE A 327 -12.75 18.90 2.86
N ARG A 328 -12.66 19.87 1.95
CA ARG A 328 -13.58 20.04 0.81
C ARG A 328 -13.63 18.79 -0.07
N ARG A 329 -12.50 18.09 -0.24
CA ARG A 329 -12.42 16.81 -0.98
C ARG A 329 -12.91 15.60 -0.19
N GLY A 330 -13.50 15.82 0.99
CA GLY A 330 -14.19 14.80 1.80
C GLY A 330 -13.37 14.20 2.94
N ALA A 331 -12.34 14.88 3.44
CA ALA A 331 -11.75 14.51 4.72
C ALA A 331 -12.67 14.96 5.86
N THR A 332 -13.23 14.03 6.61
CA THR A 332 -14.15 14.30 7.74
C THR A 332 -13.49 14.05 9.11
N THR A 333 -12.25 13.60 9.12
CA THR A 333 -11.49 13.27 10.35
C THR A 333 -10.06 13.80 10.24
N VAL A 334 -9.40 13.94 11.39
CA VAL A 334 -7.97 14.31 11.46
C VAL A 334 -7.11 13.32 10.63
N ASP A 335 -7.40 12.01 10.74
CA ASP A 335 -6.71 11.00 9.95
C ASP A 335 -7.00 11.11 8.44
N GLY A 336 -8.20 11.51 8.06
CA GLY A 336 -8.56 11.78 6.67
C GLY A 336 -7.76 12.94 6.08
N VAL A 337 -7.58 14.03 6.84
CA VAL A 337 -6.72 15.16 6.48
C VAL A 337 -5.25 14.73 6.41
N LYS A 338 -4.77 14.05 7.46
CA LYS A 338 -3.40 13.54 7.57
C LYS A 338 -2.99 12.70 6.36
N ARG A 339 -3.84 11.77 5.90
CA ARG A 339 -3.56 10.88 4.77
C ARG A 339 -3.54 11.60 3.42
N ARG A 340 -4.17 12.77 3.31
CA ARG A 340 -4.18 13.59 2.09
C ARG A 340 -2.99 14.53 1.99
N VAL A 341 -2.65 15.21 3.08
CA VAL A 341 -1.66 16.31 3.05
C VAL A 341 -0.43 16.06 3.95
N GLY A 342 -0.38 14.96 4.72
CA GLY A 342 0.76 14.63 5.57
C GLY A 342 0.80 15.36 6.91
N SER A 343 -0.20 16.21 7.25
CA SER A 343 -0.25 16.91 8.53
C SER A 343 -0.26 15.93 9.71
N GLY A 344 0.55 16.16 10.74
CA GLY A 344 0.67 15.26 11.89
C GLY A 344 1.53 13.99 11.64
N MET A 345 2.21 13.87 10.50
CA MET A 345 3.12 12.77 10.20
C MET A 345 4.57 13.03 10.58
N GLY A 346 4.94 14.25 10.90
CA GLY A 346 6.29 14.61 11.30
C GLY A 346 6.62 14.18 12.73
N ARG A 347 7.83 14.51 13.18
CA ARG A 347 8.41 14.07 14.47
C ARG A 347 7.55 14.29 15.72
N CYS A 348 6.67 15.29 15.73
CA CYS A 348 5.77 15.55 16.86
C CYS A 348 4.49 14.69 16.83
N GLN A 349 4.26 13.90 15.76
CA GLN A 349 3.13 12.99 15.57
C GLN A 349 1.76 13.65 15.88
N GLY A 350 1.59 14.90 15.45
CA GLY A 350 0.33 15.65 15.58
C GLY A 350 0.12 16.40 16.89
N SER A 351 1.01 16.28 17.89
CA SER A 351 0.82 16.93 19.21
C SER A 351 0.65 18.45 19.13
N ARG A 352 1.08 19.10 18.04
CA ARG A 352 0.98 20.56 17.84
C ARG A 352 -0.15 20.98 16.91
N CYS A 353 -0.59 20.12 16.00
CA CYS A 353 -1.55 20.49 14.95
C CYS A 353 -2.90 19.81 15.08
N THR A 354 -3.03 18.66 15.77
CA THR A 354 -4.28 17.89 15.85
C THR A 354 -5.47 18.74 16.28
N LEU A 355 -5.38 19.44 17.41
CA LEU A 355 -6.48 20.28 17.92
C LEU A 355 -6.87 21.41 16.95
N LYS A 356 -5.90 21.97 16.22
CA LYS A 356 -6.17 23.00 15.22
C LYS A 356 -6.94 22.42 14.02
N ILE A 357 -6.59 21.19 13.60
CA ILE A 357 -7.26 20.49 12.51
C ILE A 357 -8.67 20.09 12.93
N GLU A 358 -8.86 19.60 14.15
CA GLU A 358 -10.19 19.28 14.69
C GLU A 358 -11.10 20.52 14.65
N LYS A 359 -10.60 21.68 15.08
CA LYS A 359 -11.33 22.92 15.03
C LYS A 359 -11.74 23.31 13.60
N LEU A 360 -10.85 23.19 12.62
CA LEU A 360 -11.18 23.46 11.21
C LEU A 360 -12.24 22.49 10.66
N LEU A 361 -12.19 21.23 11.06
CA LEU A 361 -13.21 20.23 10.70
C LEU A 361 -14.58 20.57 11.31
N GLU A 362 -14.62 21.03 12.56
CA GLU A 362 -15.83 21.47 13.23
C GLU A 362 -16.43 22.73 12.58
N GLU A 363 -15.61 23.77 12.38
CA GLU A 363 -16.02 25.01 11.73
C GLU A 363 -16.58 24.77 10.31
N TYR A 364 -15.95 23.86 9.55
CA TYR A 364 -16.45 23.49 8.20
C TYR A 364 -17.78 22.74 8.28
N ARG A 365 -17.92 21.79 9.21
CA ARG A 365 -19.17 21.02 9.39
C ARG A 365 -20.34 21.92 9.81
N ASP A 366 -20.07 22.92 10.64
CA ASP A 366 -21.08 23.86 11.16
C ASP A 366 -21.42 24.98 10.18
N GLY A 367 -20.80 24.97 8.99
CA GLY A 367 -21.02 25.97 7.95
C GLY A 367 -20.45 27.36 8.25
N ALA A 368 -19.47 27.41 9.16
CA ALA A 368 -18.78 28.65 9.53
C ALA A 368 -17.60 28.99 8.58
N LEU A 369 -17.25 28.07 7.67
CA LEU A 369 -16.16 28.20 6.68
C LEU A 369 -16.62 27.83 5.27
#